data_edc806e498b23e06e5082c37a020c4ca
#
_entry.id   edc806e498b23e06e5082c37a020c4ca
#
_cell.length_a   1.000
_cell.length_b   1.000
_cell.length_c   1.000
_cell.angle_alpha   90.00
_cell.angle_beta   90.00
_cell.angle_gamma   90.00
#
_symmetry.space_group_name_H-M   'P 1'
#
loop_
_entity.id
_entity.type
_entity.pdbx_description
1 polymer ?
#
loop_
_entity_poly.entity_id
_entity_poly.type
_entity_poly.pdbx_seq_one_letter_code
_entity_poly.pdbx_strand_id
1 'polypeptide(L)'
;GTLSALVTVQVNSQVSGLIKEIKTDFNSAVKQNQVIARLDPETFESRVTQTEADLKAAESATEVARGTLAVRQAEVNNAQIALDESLRNLERTRSLIAQGFLSTAELDTAQSATDTAREQLRLAKADAGVATAQVGNAQAQAGQRRAALNQARIELERTVIRSPVDGVVISRNVDVGQTVAASFQAPVLFTIAEALAE
;
A
#
# COMPACT_ATOMS: atom_id res chain seq x y z
N GLY A 1 -31.55 8.06 -49.20
CA GLY A 1 -30.90 8.52 -47.99
C GLY A 1 -31.04 7.48 -46.90
N THR A 2 -30.00 6.73 -46.62
CA THR A 2 -29.92 5.83 -45.47
C THR A 2 -29.73 6.68 -44.23
N LEU A 3 -30.74 6.72 -43.36
CA LEU A 3 -30.62 7.26 -42.00
C LEU A 3 -29.72 6.30 -41.20
N SER A 4 -28.43 6.66 -41.07
CA SER A 4 -27.56 6.05 -40.08
C SER A 4 -28.03 6.49 -38.69
N ALA A 5 -28.29 5.54 -37.78
CA ALA A 5 -28.59 5.84 -36.41
C ALA A 5 -27.37 6.57 -35.80
N LEU A 6 -27.55 7.82 -35.41
CA LEU A 6 -26.52 8.60 -34.73
C LEU A 6 -26.36 8.04 -33.29
N VAL A 7 -25.25 7.40 -33.01
CA VAL A 7 -24.95 6.97 -31.64
C VAL A 7 -24.51 8.19 -30.84
N THR A 8 -25.23 8.50 -29.78
CA THR A 8 -24.85 9.61 -28.87
C THR A 8 -24.30 9.07 -27.56
N VAL A 9 -23.18 9.62 -27.11
CA VAL A 9 -22.54 9.27 -25.85
C VAL A 9 -22.62 10.45 -24.91
N GLN A 10 -23.13 10.22 -23.70
CA GLN A 10 -23.20 11.23 -22.66
C GLN A 10 -21.93 11.16 -21.79
N VAL A 11 -21.31 12.31 -21.55
CA VAL A 11 -20.13 12.45 -20.71
C VAL A 11 -20.54 13.14 -19.41
N ASN A 12 -20.31 12.44 -18.31
CA ASN A 12 -20.59 12.89 -16.95
C ASN A 12 -19.30 13.03 -16.16
N SER A 13 -19.31 13.81 -15.07
CA SER A 13 -18.21 13.81 -14.11
C SER A 13 -18.33 12.63 -13.14
N GLN A 14 -17.20 11.97 -12.86
CA GLN A 14 -17.11 10.88 -11.87
C GLN A 14 -16.75 11.40 -10.47
N VAL A 15 -16.32 12.66 -10.37
CA VAL A 15 -15.99 13.34 -9.11
C VAL A 15 -16.65 14.70 -9.06
N SER A 16 -16.97 15.15 -7.85
CA SER A 16 -17.55 16.48 -7.63
C SER A 16 -16.46 17.53 -7.59
N GLY A 17 -16.70 18.69 -8.17
CA GLY A 17 -15.76 19.80 -8.15
C GLY A 17 -16.20 20.99 -8.97
N LEU A 18 -15.40 22.05 -8.94
CA LEU A 18 -15.59 23.26 -9.72
C LEU A 18 -14.99 23.07 -11.12
N ILE A 19 -15.72 23.45 -12.17
CA ILE A 19 -15.18 23.46 -13.53
C ILE A 19 -14.22 24.63 -13.68
N LYS A 20 -12.93 24.32 -13.88
CA LYS A 20 -11.86 25.29 -14.02
C LYS A 20 -11.64 25.71 -15.47
N GLU A 21 -11.77 24.75 -16.39
CA GLU A 21 -11.45 24.96 -17.80
C GLU A 21 -12.37 24.07 -18.67
N ILE A 22 -12.85 24.63 -19.78
CA ILE A 22 -13.56 23.91 -20.85
C ILE A 22 -12.76 24.12 -22.13
N LYS A 23 -12.33 23.02 -22.77
CA LYS A 23 -11.47 23.03 -23.97
C LYS A 23 -12.23 22.81 -25.27
N THR A 24 -13.49 22.43 -25.19
CA THR A 24 -14.33 22.15 -26.36
C THR A 24 -15.69 22.82 -26.20
N ASP A 25 -16.25 23.29 -27.29
CA ASP A 25 -17.57 23.94 -27.32
C ASP A 25 -18.51 23.15 -28.23
N PHE A 26 -19.77 23.62 -28.30
CA PHE A 26 -20.76 23.11 -29.22
C PHE A 26 -20.19 23.05 -30.66
N ASN A 27 -20.51 21.99 -31.37
CA ASN A 27 -20.07 21.71 -32.74
C ASN A 27 -18.54 21.51 -32.91
N SER A 28 -17.81 21.29 -31.83
CA SER A 28 -16.37 20.97 -31.88
C SER A 28 -16.13 19.48 -32.14
N ALA A 29 -15.24 19.16 -33.10
CA ALA A 29 -14.77 17.80 -33.30
C ALA A 29 -13.82 17.39 -32.17
N VAL A 30 -14.01 16.20 -31.63
CA VAL A 30 -13.20 15.63 -30.56
C VAL A 30 -12.75 14.22 -30.91
N LYS A 31 -11.56 13.87 -30.42
CA LYS A 31 -11.02 12.50 -30.53
C LYS A 31 -11.16 11.76 -29.22
N GLN A 32 -11.17 10.44 -29.31
CA GLN A 32 -11.13 9.56 -28.15
C GLN A 32 -9.94 9.93 -27.23
N ASN A 33 -10.15 9.98 -25.94
CA ASN A 33 -9.19 10.41 -24.90
C ASN A 33 -8.77 11.90 -24.95
N GLN A 34 -9.30 12.70 -25.87
CA GLN A 34 -9.04 14.14 -25.88
C GLN A 34 -9.65 14.79 -24.63
N VAL A 35 -8.90 15.68 -23.98
CA VAL A 35 -9.38 16.48 -22.84
C VAL A 35 -10.41 17.48 -23.31
N ILE A 36 -11.64 17.40 -22.76
CA ILE A 36 -12.75 18.29 -23.09
C ILE A 36 -13.05 19.31 -22.00
N ALA A 37 -12.82 18.97 -20.74
CA ALA A 37 -12.92 19.88 -19.60
C ALA A 37 -12.01 19.45 -18.46
N ARG A 38 -11.77 20.35 -17.51
CA ARG A 38 -11.03 20.07 -16.28
C ARG A 38 -11.74 20.67 -15.08
N LEU A 39 -11.83 19.88 -14.03
CA LEU A 39 -12.20 20.36 -12.70
C LEU A 39 -10.98 20.99 -12.03
N ASP A 40 -11.20 21.78 -10.98
CA ASP A 40 -10.12 22.30 -10.16
C ASP A 40 -9.43 21.15 -9.41
N PRO A 41 -8.13 20.89 -9.66
CA PRO A 41 -7.43 19.77 -9.10
C PRO A 41 -6.86 20.02 -7.69
N GLU A 42 -6.89 21.25 -7.20
CA GLU A 42 -6.12 21.68 -6.00
C GLU A 42 -6.39 20.81 -4.77
N THR A 43 -7.66 20.53 -4.47
CA THR A 43 -8.03 19.68 -3.33
C THR A 43 -7.61 18.22 -3.54
N PHE A 44 -7.68 17.71 -4.76
CA PHE A 44 -7.26 16.35 -5.11
C PHE A 44 -5.75 16.19 -5.09
N GLU A 45 -5.00 17.19 -5.55
CA GLU A 45 -3.53 17.23 -5.46
C GLU A 45 -3.07 17.26 -4.01
N SER A 46 -3.72 18.08 -3.16
CA SER A 46 -3.45 18.13 -1.73
C SER A 46 -3.69 16.77 -1.06
N ARG A 47 -4.76 16.08 -1.46
CA ARG A 47 -5.05 14.73 -0.93
C ARG A 47 -4.02 13.69 -1.37
N VAL A 48 -3.55 13.76 -2.63
CA VAL A 48 -2.44 12.91 -3.10
C VAL A 48 -1.19 13.16 -2.27
N THR A 49 -0.80 14.41 -2.05
CA THR A 49 0.35 14.77 -1.22
C THR A 49 0.22 14.25 0.21
N GLN A 50 -0.96 14.38 0.82
CA GLN A 50 -1.23 13.86 2.16
C GLN A 50 -1.09 12.35 2.22
N THR A 51 -1.69 11.62 1.27
CA THR A 51 -1.64 10.15 1.25
C THR A 51 -0.25 9.62 0.90
N GLU A 52 0.55 10.35 0.11
CA GLU A 52 1.97 10.05 -0.13
C GLU A 52 2.79 10.16 1.16
N ALA A 53 2.57 11.19 1.95
CA ALA A 53 3.23 11.37 3.25
C ALA A 53 2.83 10.26 4.24
N ASP A 54 1.55 9.89 4.28
CA ASP A 54 1.04 8.80 5.12
C ASP A 54 1.67 7.44 4.73
N LEU A 55 1.80 7.17 3.43
CA LEU A 55 2.49 5.97 2.94
C LEU A 55 3.96 5.97 3.36
N LYS A 56 4.65 7.09 3.19
CA LYS A 56 6.06 7.22 3.58
C LYS A 56 6.28 6.96 5.06
N ALA A 57 5.39 7.47 5.91
CA ALA A 57 5.43 7.22 7.35
C ALA A 57 5.23 5.73 7.67
N ALA A 58 4.29 5.04 7.00
CA ALA A 58 4.03 3.61 7.18
C ALA A 58 5.20 2.75 6.69
N GLU A 59 5.83 3.12 5.57
CA GLU A 59 7.04 2.45 5.07
C GLU A 59 8.21 2.61 6.05
N SER A 60 8.39 3.80 6.63
CA SER A 60 9.41 4.04 7.66
C SER A 60 9.15 3.21 8.92
N ALA A 61 7.90 3.08 9.35
CA ALA A 61 7.52 2.20 10.46
C ALA A 61 7.83 0.72 10.17
N THR A 62 7.68 0.29 8.91
CA THR A 62 8.05 -1.07 8.48
C THR A 62 9.57 -1.29 8.60
N GLU A 63 10.38 -0.31 8.21
CA GLU A 63 11.84 -0.41 8.35
C GLU A 63 12.28 -0.46 9.84
N VAL A 64 11.63 0.30 10.72
CA VAL A 64 11.85 0.22 12.16
C VAL A 64 11.52 -1.18 12.70
N ALA A 65 10.38 -1.75 12.30
CA ALA A 65 9.98 -3.10 12.70
C ALA A 65 10.98 -4.16 12.19
N ARG A 66 11.49 -4.03 10.96
CA ARG A 66 12.54 -4.90 10.41
C ARG A 66 13.86 -4.78 11.19
N GLY A 67 14.25 -3.56 11.59
CA GLY A 67 15.40 -3.33 12.44
C GLY A 67 15.26 -4.03 13.79
N THR A 68 14.11 -3.94 14.42
CA THR A 68 13.79 -4.65 15.67
C THR A 68 13.89 -6.16 15.49
N LEU A 69 13.35 -6.71 14.40
CA LEU A 69 13.44 -8.13 14.08
C LEU A 69 14.91 -8.56 13.94
N ALA A 70 15.74 -7.77 13.27
CA ALA A 70 17.16 -8.06 13.10
C ALA A 70 17.89 -8.14 14.47
N VAL A 71 17.58 -7.25 15.41
CA VAL A 71 18.11 -7.29 16.77
C VAL A 71 17.67 -8.58 17.48
N ARG A 72 16.37 -8.92 17.44
CA ARG A 72 15.84 -10.15 18.06
C ARG A 72 16.45 -11.40 17.44
N GLN A 73 16.70 -11.40 16.13
CA GLN A 73 17.36 -12.52 15.46
C GLN A 73 18.83 -12.68 15.91
N ALA A 74 19.54 -11.56 16.15
CA ALA A 74 20.88 -11.60 16.73
C ALA A 74 20.86 -12.17 18.18
N GLU A 75 19.85 -11.83 18.98
CA GLU A 75 19.67 -12.40 20.32
C GLU A 75 19.42 -13.92 20.26
N VAL A 76 18.65 -14.41 19.29
CA VAL A 76 18.47 -15.86 19.03
C VAL A 76 19.82 -16.51 18.72
N ASN A 77 20.63 -15.91 17.86
CA ASN A 77 21.95 -16.44 17.51
C ASN A 77 22.87 -16.49 18.74
N ASN A 78 22.88 -15.45 19.56
CA ASN A 78 23.67 -15.42 20.80
C ASN A 78 23.20 -16.50 21.79
N ALA A 79 21.89 -16.67 21.97
CA ALA A 79 21.34 -17.71 22.84
C ALA A 79 21.66 -19.12 22.30
N GLN A 80 21.66 -19.30 20.99
CA GLN A 80 22.06 -20.58 20.37
C GLN A 80 23.53 -20.91 20.64
N ILE A 81 24.42 -19.93 20.50
CA ILE A 81 25.84 -20.08 20.81
C ILE A 81 26.05 -20.45 22.29
N ALA A 82 25.34 -19.77 23.20
CA ALA A 82 25.41 -20.07 24.63
C ALA A 82 24.91 -21.49 24.95
N LEU A 83 23.84 -21.95 24.31
CA LEU A 83 23.37 -23.33 24.46
C LEU A 83 24.38 -24.34 23.94
N ASP A 84 24.95 -24.11 22.76
CA ASP A 84 25.98 -25.01 22.18
C ASP A 84 27.22 -25.10 23.07
N GLU A 85 27.64 -24.00 23.67
CA GLU A 85 28.73 -24.01 24.65
C GLU A 85 28.37 -24.80 25.91
N SER A 86 27.20 -24.60 26.48
CA SER A 86 26.67 -25.38 27.62
C SER A 86 26.61 -26.87 27.32
N LEU A 87 26.18 -27.25 26.14
CA LEU A 87 26.09 -28.66 25.70
C LEU A 87 27.49 -29.27 25.60
N ARG A 88 28.47 -28.56 25.03
CA ARG A 88 29.88 -29.03 24.99
C ARG A 88 30.46 -29.17 26.39
N ASN A 89 30.19 -28.25 27.30
CA ASN A 89 30.62 -28.33 28.68
C ASN A 89 29.99 -29.52 29.43
N LEU A 90 28.69 -29.73 29.23
CA LEU A 90 27.92 -30.85 29.80
C LEU A 90 28.55 -32.19 29.34
N GLU A 91 28.82 -32.35 28.05
CA GLU A 91 29.43 -33.57 27.50
C GLU A 91 30.83 -33.79 28.05
N ARG A 92 31.66 -32.75 28.17
CA ARG A 92 32.97 -32.79 28.79
C ARG A 92 32.88 -33.23 30.27
N THR A 93 31.94 -32.67 31.02
CA THR A 93 31.71 -32.99 32.43
C THR A 93 31.31 -34.45 32.59
N ARG A 94 30.39 -34.96 31.73
CA ARG A 94 30.03 -36.39 31.73
C ARG A 94 31.22 -37.32 31.48
N SER A 95 32.03 -36.96 30.51
CA SER A 95 33.26 -37.73 30.20
C SER A 95 34.24 -37.78 31.37
N LEU A 96 34.45 -36.65 32.04
CA LEU A 96 35.35 -36.55 33.19
C LEU A 96 34.84 -37.31 34.41
N ILE A 97 33.55 -37.32 34.64
CA ILE A 97 32.92 -38.16 35.71
C ILE A 97 33.06 -39.63 35.41
N ALA A 98 32.88 -40.06 34.18
CA ALA A 98 33.07 -41.43 33.76
C ALA A 98 34.54 -41.93 34.00
N GLN A 99 35.49 -40.98 33.95
CA GLN A 99 36.91 -41.27 34.25
C GLN A 99 37.26 -41.09 35.73
N GLY A 100 36.32 -40.71 36.60
CA GLY A 100 36.54 -40.57 38.03
C GLY A 100 37.14 -39.24 38.48
N PHE A 101 37.26 -38.22 37.61
CA PHE A 101 37.89 -36.95 37.92
C PHE A 101 36.96 -35.90 38.55
N LEU A 102 35.64 -36.01 38.41
CA LEU A 102 34.67 -35.03 38.90
C LEU A 102 33.57 -35.69 39.71
N SER A 103 32.87 -34.88 40.55
CA SER A 103 31.71 -35.30 41.34
C SER A 103 30.42 -35.19 40.59
N THR A 104 29.37 -35.89 41.05
CA THR A 104 27.99 -35.80 40.52
C THR A 104 27.37 -34.45 40.71
N ALA A 105 27.81 -33.66 41.73
CA ALA A 105 27.34 -32.29 41.95
C ALA A 105 27.75 -31.35 40.79
N GLU A 106 28.89 -31.59 40.18
CA GLU A 106 29.35 -30.83 38.99
C GLU A 106 28.51 -31.15 37.75
N LEU A 107 28.06 -32.41 37.61
CA LEU A 107 27.11 -32.78 36.56
C LEU A 107 25.79 -32.07 36.73
N ASP A 108 25.23 -31.99 37.93
CA ASP A 108 23.96 -31.30 38.20
C ASP A 108 24.07 -29.81 37.88
N THR A 109 25.20 -29.17 38.20
CA THR A 109 25.49 -27.79 37.85
C THR A 109 25.55 -27.59 36.32
N ALA A 110 26.26 -28.45 35.60
CA ALA A 110 26.36 -28.37 34.15
C ALA A 110 24.98 -28.64 33.47
N GLN A 111 24.19 -29.56 34.00
CA GLN A 111 22.86 -29.86 33.51
C GLN A 111 21.93 -28.66 33.71
N SER A 112 21.93 -28.04 34.88
CA SER A 112 21.14 -26.86 35.20
C SER A 112 21.52 -25.67 34.30
N ALA A 113 22.82 -25.47 34.02
CA ALA A 113 23.29 -24.42 33.12
C ALA A 113 22.78 -24.66 31.67
N THR A 114 22.80 -25.92 31.23
CA THR A 114 22.28 -26.29 29.91
C THR A 114 20.77 -26.08 29.81
N ASP A 115 19.99 -26.46 30.83
CA ASP A 115 18.57 -26.27 30.87
C ASP A 115 18.21 -24.78 30.87
N THR A 116 18.93 -23.94 31.61
CA THR A 116 18.80 -22.48 31.58
C THR A 116 19.06 -21.91 30.20
N ALA A 117 20.16 -22.31 29.56
CA ALA A 117 20.52 -21.84 28.21
C ALA A 117 19.45 -22.26 27.18
N ARG A 118 18.90 -23.45 27.31
CA ARG A 118 17.80 -23.93 26.44
C ARG A 118 16.54 -23.07 26.58
N GLU A 119 16.17 -22.71 27.80
CA GLU A 119 15.01 -21.85 28.05
C GLU A 119 15.26 -20.41 27.58
N GLN A 120 16.49 -19.90 27.70
CA GLN A 120 16.85 -18.60 27.14
C GLN A 120 16.75 -18.58 25.62
N LEU A 121 17.18 -19.64 24.93
CA LEU A 121 17.00 -19.77 23.48
C LEU A 121 15.51 -19.82 23.11
N ARG A 122 14.70 -20.56 23.87
CA ARG A 122 13.26 -20.63 23.64
C ARG A 122 12.60 -19.25 23.76
N LEU A 123 12.97 -18.49 24.79
CA LEU A 123 12.48 -17.12 24.99
C LEU A 123 12.92 -16.20 23.85
N ALA A 124 14.19 -16.23 23.46
CA ALA A 124 14.70 -15.42 22.35
C ALA A 124 13.97 -15.73 21.03
N LYS A 125 13.70 -17.01 20.74
CA LYS A 125 12.91 -17.42 19.56
C LYS A 125 11.47 -16.91 19.62
N ALA A 126 10.84 -16.92 20.80
CA ALA A 126 9.51 -16.37 21.00
C ALA A 126 9.47 -14.85 20.73
N ASP A 127 10.45 -14.13 21.27
CA ASP A 127 10.58 -12.68 21.03
C ASP A 127 10.82 -12.34 19.55
N ALA A 128 11.64 -13.13 18.86
CA ALA A 128 11.82 -12.99 17.41
C ALA A 128 10.52 -13.29 16.63
N GLY A 129 9.73 -14.25 17.11
CA GLY A 129 8.40 -14.52 16.54
C GLY A 129 7.45 -13.33 16.68
N VAL A 130 7.41 -12.69 17.83
CA VAL A 130 6.63 -11.44 18.05
C VAL A 130 7.11 -10.33 17.12
N ALA A 131 8.43 -10.14 17.01
CA ALA A 131 8.98 -9.13 16.11
C ALA A 131 8.66 -9.40 14.63
N THR A 132 8.64 -10.67 14.21
CA THR A 132 8.19 -11.08 12.87
C THR A 132 6.73 -10.69 12.62
N ALA A 133 5.85 -10.93 13.60
CA ALA A 133 4.44 -10.53 13.51
C ALA A 133 4.29 -9.00 13.45
N GLN A 134 5.11 -8.24 14.16
CA GLN A 134 5.13 -6.77 14.10
C GLN A 134 5.53 -6.26 12.71
N VAL A 135 6.51 -6.89 12.05
CA VAL A 135 6.86 -6.59 10.65
C VAL A 135 5.66 -6.83 9.74
N GLY A 136 5.00 -7.98 9.87
CA GLY A 136 3.81 -8.28 9.07
C GLY A 136 2.68 -7.26 9.27
N ASN A 137 2.45 -6.82 10.50
CA ASN A 137 1.46 -5.79 10.80
C ASN A 137 1.82 -4.43 10.18
N ALA A 138 3.08 -4.01 10.30
CA ALA A 138 3.57 -2.76 9.70
C ALA A 138 3.47 -2.80 8.16
N GLN A 139 3.79 -3.93 7.53
CA GLN A 139 3.63 -4.13 6.08
C GLN A 139 2.17 -4.05 5.65
N ALA A 140 1.25 -4.63 6.42
CA ALA A 140 -0.19 -4.54 6.13
C ALA A 140 -0.69 -3.09 6.22
N GLN A 141 -0.24 -2.31 7.19
CA GLN A 141 -0.56 -0.90 7.31
C GLN A 141 -0.01 -0.08 6.11
N ALA A 142 1.23 -0.35 5.70
CA ALA A 142 1.80 0.28 4.50
C ALA A 142 1.00 -0.08 3.24
N GLY A 143 0.52 -1.33 3.12
CA GLY A 143 -0.37 -1.75 2.04
C GLY A 143 -1.70 -0.98 2.02
N GLN A 144 -2.31 -0.74 3.18
CA GLN A 144 -3.52 0.08 3.29
C GLN A 144 -3.28 1.54 2.86
N ARG A 145 -2.15 2.14 3.27
CA ARG A 145 -1.78 3.50 2.87
C ARG A 145 -1.50 3.60 1.37
N ARG A 146 -0.89 2.56 0.78
CA ARG A 146 -0.67 2.48 -0.67
C ARG A 146 -1.99 2.43 -1.43
N ALA A 147 -2.97 1.65 -0.97
CA ALA A 147 -4.30 1.61 -1.56
C ALA A 147 -5.01 2.98 -1.47
N ALA A 148 -4.89 3.68 -0.34
CA ALA A 148 -5.44 5.03 -0.17
C ALA A 148 -4.78 6.04 -1.13
N LEU A 149 -3.46 5.96 -1.34
CA LEU A 149 -2.75 6.78 -2.32
C LEU A 149 -3.22 6.51 -3.74
N ASN A 150 -3.38 5.23 -4.12
CA ASN A 150 -3.90 4.87 -5.44
C ASN A 150 -5.31 5.43 -5.66
N GLN A 151 -6.17 5.36 -4.65
CA GLN A 151 -7.51 5.95 -4.72
C GLN A 151 -7.44 7.47 -4.93
N ALA A 152 -6.60 8.17 -4.18
CA ALA A 152 -6.42 9.61 -4.33
C ALA A 152 -5.90 10.00 -5.73
N ARG A 153 -5.00 9.22 -6.30
CA ARG A 153 -4.50 9.42 -7.68
C ARG A 153 -5.57 9.19 -8.73
N ILE A 154 -6.40 8.16 -8.57
CA ILE A 154 -7.53 7.90 -9.47
C ILE A 154 -8.54 9.06 -9.41
N GLU A 155 -8.84 9.57 -8.22
CA GLU A 155 -9.74 10.73 -8.06
C GLU A 155 -9.16 11.98 -8.72
N LEU A 156 -7.85 12.23 -8.59
CA LEU A 156 -7.16 13.33 -9.28
C LEU A 156 -7.22 13.15 -10.81
N GLU A 157 -7.00 11.95 -11.33
CA GLU A 157 -7.11 11.69 -12.76
C GLU A 157 -8.53 11.94 -13.28
N ARG A 158 -9.55 11.63 -12.49
CA ARG A 158 -10.97 11.87 -12.83
C ARG A 158 -11.36 13.34 -12.85
N THR A 159 -10.51 14.26 -12.38
CA THR A 159 -10.71 15.70 -12.55
C THR A 159 -10.52 16.15 -14.01
N VAL A 160 -9.83 15.34 -14.81
CA VAL A 160 -9.62 15.57 -16.24
C VAL A 160 -10.70 14.80 -17.02
N ILE A 161 -11.67 15.54 -17.54
CA ILE A 161 -12.80 14.96 -18.30
C ILE A 161 -12.36 14.80 -19.75
N ARG A 162 -12.45 13.56 -20.24
CA ARG A 162 -12.03 13.18 -21.60
C ARG A 162 -13.20 12.66 -22.42
N SER A 163 -13.10 12.82 -23.73
CA SER A 163 -14.05 12.19 -24.66
C SER A 163 -13.84 10.68 -24.69
N PRO A 164 -14.90 9.87 -24.52
CA PRO A 164 -14.81 8.41 -24.62
C PRO A 164 -14.75 7.90 -26.06
N VAL A 165 -15.14 8.73 -27.04
CA VAL A 165 -15.26 8.36 -28.48
C VAL A 165 -14.75 9.49 -29.38
N ASP A 166 -14.49 9.15 -30.65
CA ASP A 166 -14.32 10.12 -31.72
C ASP A 166 -15.69 10.66 -32.15
N GLY A 167 -15.85 11.96 -32.29
CA GLY A 167 -17.13 12.53 -32.66
C GLY A 167 -17.20 14.03 -32.64
N VAL A 168 -18.42 14.55 -32.59
CA VAL A 168 -18.71 15.98 -32.52
C VAL A 168 -19.56 16.28 -31.29
N VAL A 169 -19.23 17.33 -30.55
CA VAL A 169 -20.01 17.79 -29.40
C VAL A 169 -21.33 18.41 -29.86
N ILE A 170 -22.46 17.76 -29.53
CA ILE A 170 -23.80 18.21 -29.90
C ILE A 170 -24.53 18.97 -28.78
N SER A 171 -24.06 18.84 -27.53
CA SER A 171 -24.54 19.72 -26.45
C SER A 171 -23.46 19.89 -25.38
N ARG A 172 -23.45 21.09 -24.78
CA ARG A 172 -22.64 21.46 -23.61
C ARG A 172 -23.61 22.02 -22.56
N ASN A 173 -23.68 21.37 -21.42
CA ASN A 173 -24.63 21.69 -20.35
C ASN A 173 -23.95 22.27 -19.10
N VAL A 174 -22.68 22.71 -19.22
CA VAL A 174 -21.89 23.23 -18.12
C VAL A 174 -21.08 24.43 -18.55
N ASP A 175 -20.80 25.32 -17.59
CA ASP A 175 -19.99 26.51 -17.77
C ASP A 175 -18.78 26.54 -16.83
N VAL A 176 -17.74 27.30 -17.20
CA VAL A 176 -16.59 27.54 -16.34
C VAL A 176 -17.05 28.25 -15.06
N GLY A 177 -16.55 27.82 -13.91
CA GLY A 177 -16.96 28.32 -12.61
C GLY A 177 -18.21 27.66 -12.02
N GLN A 178 -18.84 26.72 -12.74
CA GLN A 178 -19.95 25.94 -12.23
C GLN A 178 -19.43 24.76 -11.40
N THR A 179 -20.10 24.51 -10.27
CA THR A 179 -19.85 23.30 -9.46
C THR A 179 -20.68 22.15 -9.98
N VAL A 180 -20.04 21.02 -10.25
CA VAL A 180 -20.70 19.77 -10.60
C VAL A 180 -20.65 18.81 -9.41
N ALA A 181 -21.76 18.09 -9.19
CA ALA A 181 -21.87 17.09 -8.13
C ALA A 181 -22.02 15.70 -8.75
N ALA A 182 -21.07 14.82 -8.47
CA ALA A 182 -21.12 13.41 -8.85
C ALA A 182 -21.95 12.62 -7.81
N SER A 183 -23.23 12.97 -7.65
CA SER A 183 -24.16 12.27 -6.78
C SER A 183 -25.06 11.31 -7.59
N PHE A 184 -26.08 10.72 -6.97
CA PHE A 184 -27.00 9.73 -7.57
C PHE A 184 -27.60 10.10 -8.93
N GLN A 185 -27.57 11.37 -9.31
CA GLN A 185 -27.91 11.88 -10.64
C GLN A 185 -26.78 12.79 -11.12
N ALA A 186 -25.68 12.18 -11.57
CA ALA A 186 -24.59 12.96 -12.17
C ALA A 186 -25.11 13.70 -13.40
N PRO A 187 -25.01 15.04 -13.45
CA PRO A 187 -25.50 15.79 -14.61
C PRO A 187 -24.68 15.45 -15.85
N VAL A 188 -25.33 15.37 -16.99
CA VAL A 188 -24.66 15.23 -18.29
C VAL A 188 -23.95 16.54 -18.59
N LEU A 189 -22.61 16.48 -18.72
CA LEU A 189 -21.79 17.66 -19.00
C LEU A 189 -21.73 17.94 -20.50
N PHE A 190 -21.50 16.89 -21.30
CA PHE A 190 -21.43 16.94 -22.75
C PHE A 190 -22.17 15.77 -23.36
N THR A 191 -22.74 16.00 -24.53
CA THR A 191 -23.24 14.92 -25.40
C THR A 191 -22.43 14.94 -26.68
N ILE A 192 -21.90 13.80 -27.06
CA ILE A 192 -21.05 13.63 -28.25
C ILE A 192 -21.77 12.70 -29.22
N ALA A 193 -21.91 13.13 -30.48
CA ALA A 193 -22.32 12.26 -31.55
C ALA A 193 -21.10 11.54 -32.09
N GLU A 194 -21.11 10.21 -32.01
CA GLU A 194 -20.01 9.37 -32.51
C GLU A 194 -19.90 9.49 -34.03
N ALA A 195 -18.69 9.74 -34.54
CA ALA A 195 -18.42 9.67 -35.97
C ALA A 195 -18.33 8.19 -36.34
N LEU A 196 -19.33 7.69 -37.05
CA LEU A 196 -19.25 6.36 -37.66
C LEU A 196 -18.10 6.37 -38.67
N ALA A 197 -17.11 5.50 -38.44
CA ALA A 197 -16.07 5.23 -39.45
C ALA A 197 -16.74 4.65 -40.69
N GLU A 198 -16.57 5.31 -41.84
CA GLU A 198 -16.95 4.74 -43.14
C GLU A 198 -16.08 3.53 -43.49
#